data_ba0e45fef971f85293e9689e8f8b2411
#
_entry.id   ba0e45fef971f85293e9689e8f8b2411
#
_cell.length_a   1.000
_cell.length_b   1.000
_cell.length_c   1.000
_cell.angle_alpha   90.00
_cell.angle_beta   90.00
_cell.angle_gamma   90.00
#
_symmetry.space_group_name_H-M   'P 1'
#
loop_
_entity.id
_entity.type
_entity.pdbx_description
1 polymer ?
#
loop_
_entity_poly.entity_id
_entity_poly.type
_entity_poly.pdbx_seq_one_letter_code
_entity_poly.pdbx_strand_id
1 'polypeptide(L)'
;MRESKAAIDVAVVGAGIIGVCTALELVERGLQVTIFDPAPVCSKTSYGNAGVISPWTCVPQSMPGLWKQIPKWLIDPDGPVSIRSAYLPKFLPWALRFFAAGRINRIDPIADSLFQLSKGSVNAYKKRLAGTGKENLIRDSMYVHVYRNPKAASLDHLVWRLRQERQVPLELIDKNTLREIEPDISTDYKAAIIIREQGRASDPAGIGIALAKKAKEKGVAHIETTVQQVCPDQGLGCGLLTDQGTFVAKKIVLAAGVWSCQLLKQFGMKLPLEAERGYHLVLRDPGITINNSVMDAEQ
;
A
#
# COMPACT_ATOMS: atom_id res chain seq x y z
N MET A 1 5.04 45.37 -0.59
CA MET A 1 4.38 44.69 0.53
C MET A 1 4.56 43.20 0.31
N ARG A 2 5.34 42.46 1.10
CA ARG A 2 5.36 41.00 1.05
C ARG A 2 4.07 40.52 1.69
N GLU A 3 3.18 39.93 0.92
CA GLU A 3 2.05 39.19 1.49
C GLU A 3 2.60 38.23 2.54
N SER A 4 2.12 38.35 3.75
CA SER A 4 2.38 37.40 4.83
C SER A 4 1.78 36.06 4.38
N LYS A 5 2.62 35.20 3.76
CA LYS A 5 2.21 33.82 3.53
C LYS A 5 1.85 33.22 4.88
N ALA A 6 0.64 32.72 5.01
CA ALA A 6 0.19 32.06 6.23
C ALA A 6 1.22 31.04 6.69
N ALA A 7 1.53 31.06 8.00
CA ALA A 7 2.56 30.20 8.57
C ALA A 7 2.14 28.74 8.39
N ILE A 8 2.95 27.92 7.72
CA ILE A 8 2.71 26.49 7.55
C ILE A 8 3.15 25.77 8.83
N ASP A 9 2.21 25.14 9.54
CA ASP A 9 2.58 24.31 10.69
C ASP A 9 3.24 23.03 10.23
N VAL A 10 2.63 22.34 9.23
CA VAL A 10 3.17 21.09 8.68
C VAL A 10 3.13 21.12 7.16
N ALA A 11 4.30 20.93 6.55
CA ALA A 11 4.45 20.65 5.13
C ALA A 11 4.48 19.15 4.91
N VAL A 12 3.58 18.63 4.07
CA VAL A 12 3.53 17.22 3.68
C VAL A 12 4.08 17.10 2.26
N VAL A 13 5.19 16.38 2.10
CA VAL A 13 5.81 16.14 0.79
C VAL A 13 5.31 14.82 0.24
N GLY A 14 4.50 14.89 -0.82
CA GLY A 14 3.84 13.77 -1.47
C GLY A 14 2.30 13.81 -1.31
N ALA A 15 1.59 13.78 -2.43
CA ALA A 15 0.12 13.75 -2.52
C ALA A 15 -0.45 12.35 -2.81
N GLY A 16 0.30 11.30 -2.49
CA GLY A 16 -0.22 9.93 -2.46
C GLY A 16 -1.17 9.72 -1.29
N ILE A 17 -1.78 8.53 -1.21
CA ILE A 17 -2.78 8.21 -0.17
C ILE A 17 -2.26 8.45 1.26
N ILE A 18 -0.98 8.16 1.53
CA ILE A 18 -0.36 8.41 2.84
C ILE A 18 -0.30 9.91 3.15
N GLY A 19 0.16 10.72 2.18
CA GLY A 19 0.25 12.16 2.36
C GLY A 19 -1.12 12.80 2.56
N VAL A 20 -2.10 12.41 1.76
CA VAL A 20 -3.48 12.89 1.86
C VAL A 20 -4.11 12.52 3.22
N CYS A 21 -4.00 11.27 3.65
CA CYS A 21 -4.53 10.84 4.96
C CYS A 21 -3.83 11.56 6.12
N THR A 22 -2.52 11.76 6.01
CA THR A 22 -1.75 12.51 7.02
C THR A 22 -2.19 13.97 7.07
N ALA A 23 -2.32 14.63 5.93
CA ALA A 23 -2.77 16.02 5.87
C ALA A 23 -4.19 16.20 6.43
N LEU A 24 -5.11 15.28 6.10
CA LEU A 24 -6.47 15.27 6.62
C LEU A 24 -6.49 15.11 8.15
N GLU A 25 -5.70 14.20 8.70
CA GLU A 25 -5.59 14.02 10.16
C GLU A 25 -5.05 15.27 10.85
N LEU A 26 -4.01 15.88 10.27
CA LEU A 26 -3.37 17.06 10.86
C LEU A 26 -4.27 18.29 10.82
N VAL A 27 -5.00 18.53 9.72
CA VAL A 27 -5.95 19.66 9.65
C VAL A 27 -7.14 19.45 10.60
N GLU A 28 -7.60 18.22 10.78
CA GLU A 28 -8.65 17.89 11.78
C GLU A 28 -8.20 18.13 13.22
N ARG A 29 -6.89 18.16 13.46
CA ARG A 29 -6.27 18.59 14.75
C ARG A 29 -6.01 20.09 14.85
N GLY A 30 -6.46 20.89 13.89
CA GLY A 30 -6.36 22.34 13.90
C GLY A 30 -5.04 22.90 13.40
N LEU A 31 -4.20 22.09 12.72
CA LEU A 31 -2.91 22.55 12.18
C LEU A 31 -3.08 23.14 10.76
N GLN A 32 -2.27 24.15 10.42
CA GLN A 32 -2.17 24.68 9.07
C GLN A 32 -1.27 23.75 8.23
N VAL A 33 -1.88 23.05 7.27
CA VAL A 33 -1.22 22.00 6.49
C VAL A 33 -1.14 22.37 5.02
N THR A 34 0.02 22.16 4.41
CA THR A 34 0.21 22.29 2.96
C THR A 34 0.84 21.01 2.41
N ILE A 35 0.25 20.46 1.35
CA ILE A 35 0.81 19.33 0.59
C ILE A 35 1.63 19.89 -0.57
N PHE A 36 2.80 19.29 -0.83
CA PHE A 36 3.68 19.59 -1.95
C PHE A 36 3.90 18.33 -2.80
N ASP A 37 3.49 18.35 -4.06
CA ASP A 37 3.68 17.25 -5.01
C ASP A 37 3.64 17.80 -6.45
N PRO A 38 4.56 17.41 -7.35
CA PRO A 38 4.53 17.88 -8.74
C PRO A 38 3.43 17.24 -9.60
N ALA A 39 2.75 16.23 -9.08
CA ALA A 39 1.72 15.48 -9.79
C ALA A 39 0.34 15.65 -9.14
N PRO A 40 -0.74 15.44 -9.90
CA PRO A 40 -2.09 15.39 -9.34
C PRO A 40 -2.21 14.37 -8.21
N VAL A 41 -3.10 14.64 -7.27
CA VAL A 41 -3.36 13.79 -6.11
C VAL A 41 -3.59 12.34 -6.51
N CYS A 42 -2.92 11.42 -5.84
CA CYS A 42 -3.05 9.97 -6.02
C CYS A 42 -2.83 9.46 -7.47
N SER A 43 -2.16 10.22 -8.33
CA SER A 43 -1.96 9.87 -9.75
C SER A 43 -0.81 8.90 -10.01
N LYS A 44 -0.02 8.54 -8.99
CA LYS A 44 1.13 7.62 -9.10
C LYS A 44 0.80 6.25 -8.48
N THR A 45 1.61 5.76 -7.56
CA THR A 45 1.47 4.43 -6.92
C THR A 45 0.09 4.21 -6.27
N SER A 46 -0.57 5.27 -5.81
CA SER A 46 -1.91 5.19 -5.22
C SER A 46 -3.05 5.09 -6.25
N TYR A 47 -2.76 5.23 -7.55
CA TYR A 47 -3.76 5.25 -8.61
C TYR A 47 -4.34 3.86 -8.88
N GLY A 48 -3.45 2.88 -9.16
CA GLY A 48 -3.85 1.56 -9.62
C GLY A 48 -3.24 0.47 -8.73
N ASN A 49 -4.12 -0.25 -8.05
CA ASN A 49 -3.76 -1.43 -7.26
C ASN A 49 -4.98 -2.38 -7.19
N ALA A 50 -4.79 -3.57 -6.64
CA ALA A 50 -5.84 -4.59 -6.55
C ALA A 50 -7.02 -4.21 -5.63
N GLY A 51 -6.93 -3.11 -4.90
CA GLY A 51 -8.00 -2.61 -4.03
C GLY A 51 -8.27 -3.45 -2.79
N VAL A 52 -7.40 -4.39 -2.45
CA VAL A 52 -7.55 -5.20 -1.23
C VAL A 52 -7.16 -4.37 -0.01
N ILE A 53 -8.07 -4.22 0.94
CA ILE A 53 -7.82 -3.59 2.23
C ILE A 53 -7.91 -4.68 3.30
N SER A 54 -6.75 -5.12 3.79
CA SER A 54 -6.67 -6.22 4.74
C SER A 54 -6.25 -5.72 6.13
N PRO A 55 -7.13 -5.80 7.14
CA PRO A 55 -6.76 -5.55 8.52
C PRO A 55 -5.95 -6.70 9.14
N TRP A 56 -5.79 -7.78 8.39
CA TRP A 56 -5.18 -9.04 8.81
C TRP A 56 -3.82 -9.29 8.14
N THR A 57 -3.19 -8.24 7.58
CA THR A 57 -1.88 -8.38 6.96
C THR A 57 -0.83 -8.67 8.02
N CYS A 58 -0.29 -9.89 8.00
CA CYS A 58 0.74 -10.32 8.94
C CYS A 58 1.84 -11.19 8.31
N VAL A 59 1.65 -11.61 7.06
CA VAL A 59 2.64 -12.46 6.39
C VAL A 59 3.67 -11.60 5.68
N PRO A 60 4.96 -11.69 6.07
CA PRO A 60 6.03 -11.00 5.36
C PRO A 60 6.16 -11.49 3.92
N GLN A 61 6.50 -10.62 3.00
CA GLN A 61 6.79 -11.03 1.61
C GLN A 61 8.07 -11.90 1.53
N SER A 62 9.06 -11.59 2.37
CA SER A 62 10.25 -12.41 2.48
C SER A 62 10.02 -13.60 3.42
N MET A 63 9.78 -14.77 2.85
CA MET A 63 9.51 -16.00 3.58
C MET A 63 10.70 -16.95 3.53
N PRO A 64 10.87 -17.85 4.54
CA PRO A 64 11.90 -18.87 4.53
C PRO A 64 11.82 -19.73 3.28
N GLY A 65 12.96 -19.95 2.63
CA GLY A 65 13.04 -20.79 1.43
C GLY A 65 12.69 -20.12 0.11
N LEU A 66 12.18 -18.89 0.11
CA LEU A 66 11.81 -18.13 -1.09
C LEU A 66 12.95 -18.06 -2.12
N TRP A 67 14.20 -17.92 -1.65
CA TRP A 67 15.39 -17.88 -2.52
C TRP A 67 15.54 -19.10 -3.42
N LYS A 68 14.99 -20.27 -3.04
CA LYS A 68 15.02 -21.49 -3.85
C LYS A 68 14.12 -21.42 -5.09
N GLN A 69 13.10 -20.57 -5.08
CA GLN A 69 12.15 -20.43 -6.16
C GLN A 69 12.61 -19.40 -7.21
N ILE A 70 13.48 -18.47 -6.83
CA ILE A 70 13.90 -17.36 -7.68
C ILE A 70 14.56 -17.81 -8.98
N PRO A 71 15.49 -18.80 -9.00
CA PRO A 71 16.07 -19.25 -10.27
C PRO A 71 15.00 -19.72 -11.27
N LYS A 72 13.97 -20.44 -10.78
CA LYS A 72 12.85 -20.87 -11.62
C LYS A 72 12.09 -19.67 -12.17
N TRP A 73 11.77 -18.70 -11.33
CA TRP A 73 11.00 -17.49 -11.75
C TRP A 73 11.74 -16.60 -12.74
N LEU A 74 13.08 -16.50 -12.62
CA LEU A 74 13.88 -15.68 -13.54
C LEU A 74 14.10 -16.32 -14.91
N ILE A 75 14.01 -17.65 -15.00
CA ILE A 75 14.16 -18.41 -16.26
C ILE A 75 12.82 -18.54 -16.97
N ASP A 76 11.71 -18.53 -16.23
CA ASP A 76 10.37 -18.64 -16.78
C ASP A 76 9.95 -17.29 -17.42
N PRO A 77 9.68 -17.25 -18.75
CA PRO A 77 9.22 -16.04 -19.41
C PRO A 77 7.90 -15.49 -18.83
N ASP A 78 7.05 -16.39 -18.31
CA ASP A 78 5.77 -16.08 -17.69
C ASP A 78 5.89 -15.98 -16.16
N GLY A 79 7.11 -15.98 -15.64
CA GLY A 79 7.39 -15.94 -14.21
C GLY A 79 6.96 -14.63 -13.55
N PRO A 80 6.61 -14.68 -12.24
CA PRO A 80 6.08 -13.53 -11.52
C PRO A 80 7.08 -12.38 -11.31
N VAL A 81 8.38 -12.63 -11.57
CA VAL A 81 9.44 -11.65 -11.32
C VAL A 81 10.36 -11.55 -12.54
N SER A 82 10.55 -10.32 -13.04
CA SER A 82 11.52 -10.03 -14.08
C SER A 82 12.49 -8.94 -13.62
N ILE A 83 13.79 -9.19 -13.74
CA ILE A 83 14.85 -8.25 -13.37
C ILE A 83 15.74 -8.01 -14.59
N ARG A 84 15.86 -6.74 -15.02
CA ARG A 84 16.80 -6.38 -16.09
C ARG A 84 18.23 -6.65 -15.63
N SER A 85 19.04 -7.35 -16.44
CA SER A 85 20.43 -7.72 -16.13
C SER A 85 21.30 -6.52 -15.74
N ALA A 86 21.14 -5.39 -16.42
CA ALA A 86 21.86 -4.15 -16.11
C ALA A 86 21.51 -3.57 -14.72
N TYR A 87 20.37 -3.97 -14.12
CA TYR A 87 19.93 -3.49 -12.81
C TYR A 87 20.43 -4.38 -11.66
N LEU A 88 20.85 -5.61 -11.93
CA LEU A 88 21.26 -6.58 -10.92
C LEU A 88 22.31 -6.06 -9.91
N PRO A 89 23.40 -5.36 -10.33
CA PRO A 89 24.39 -4.87 -9.37
C PRO A 89 23.82 -3.88 -8.36
N LYS A 90 22.83 -3.07 -8.78
CA LYS A 90 22.15 -2.09 -7.95
C LYS A 90 21.13 -2.75 -7.03
N PHE A 91 20.45 -3.79 -7.51
CA PHE A 91 19.41 -4.54 -6.80
C PHE A 91 19.97 -5.47 -5.73
N LEU A 92 21.17 -6.06 -5.96
CA LEU A 92 21.76 -7.10 -5.11
C LEU A 92 21.86 -6.72 -3.63
N PRO A 93 22.31 -5.52 -3.23
CA PRO A 93 22.40 -5.15 -1.82
C PRO A 93 21.03 -5.13 -1.11
N TRP A 94 19.96 -4.74 -1.83
CA TRP A 94 18.60 -4.81 -1.32
C TRP A 94 18.12 -6.26 -1.22
N ALA A 95 18.35 -7.08 -2.25
CA ALA A 95 17.96 -8.48 -2.27
C ALA A 95 18.58 -9.28 -1.12
N LEU A 96 19.87 -9.06 -0.80
CA LEU A 96 20.53 -9.70 0.33
C LEU A 96 19.83 -9.35 1.67
N ARG A 97 19.41 -8.10 1.86
CA ARG A 97 18.67 -7.67 3.05
C ARG A 97 17.28 -8.29 3.09
N PHE A 98 16.60 -8.33 1.94
CA PHE A 98 15.30 -8.95 1.79
C PHE A 98 15.33 -10.43 2.21
N PHE A 99 16.27 -11.22 1.69
CA PHE A 99 16.42 -12.62 2.10
C PHE A 99 16.86 -12.79 3.56
N ALA A 100 17.69 -11.89 4.07
CA ALA A 100 18.06 -11.91 5.47
C ALA A 100 16.87 -11.62 6.40
N ALA A 101 15.89 -10.84 5.96
CA ALA A 101 14.63 -10.62 6.67
C ALA A 101 13.76 -11.88 6.71
N GLY A 102 13.80 -12.72 5.68
CA GLY A 102 13.07 -14.00 5.58
C GLY A 102 13.63 -15.16 6.42
N ARG A 103 14.53 -14.90 7.35
CA ARG A 103 15.01 -15.94 8.28
C ARG A 103 13.92 -16.27 9.30
N ILE A 104 13.78 -17.57 9.62
CA ILE A 104 12.69 -18.08 10.48
C ILE A 104 12.58 -17.33 11.82
N ASN A 105 13.68 -16.99 12.44
CA ASN A 105 13.72 -16.27 13.70
C ASN A 105 13.31 -14.78 13.62
N ARG A 106 13.11 -14.24 12.42
CA ARG A 106 12.66 -12.86 12.19
C ARG A 106 11.22 -12.76 11.76
N ILE A 107 10.60 -13.88 11.38
CA ILE A 107 9.24 -13.88 10.81
C ILE A 107 8.22 -13.37 11.80
N ASP A 108 8.18 -13.88 13.03
CA ASP A 108 7.18 -13.51 14.02
C ASP A 108 7.22 -12.02 14.41
N PRO A 109 8.39 -11.42 14.77
CA PRO A 109 8.44 -9.98 15.04
C PRO A 109 8.00 -9.10 13.86
N ILE A 110 8.32 -9.52 12.62
CA ILE A 110 7.89 -8.79 11.42
C ILE A 110 6.38 -8.95 11.23
N ALA A 111 5.85 -10.18 11.41
CA ALA A 111 4.43 -10.46 11.30
C ALA A 111 3.61 -9.67 12.32
N ASP A 112 4.07 -9.55 13.56
CA ASP A 112 3.43 -8.73 14.59
C ASP A 112 3.42 -7.25 14.21
N SER A 113 4.55 -6.75 13.71
CA SER A 113 4.67 -5.36 13.27
C SER A 113 3.71 -5.05 12.11
N LEU A 114 3.63 -5.94 11.12
CA LEU A 114 2.70 -5.81 9.99
C LEU A 114 1.25 -5.85 10.46
N PHE A 115 0.92 -6.77 11.35
CA PHE A 115 -0.42 -6.89 11.91
C PHE A 115 -0.85 -5.62 12.66
N GLN A 116 0.03 -5.08 13.51
CA GLN A 116 -0.27 -3.82 14.22
C GLN A 116 -0.47 -2.64 13.28
N LEU A 117 0.28 -2.55 12.18
CA LEU A 117 0.14 -1.49 11.18
C LEU A 117 -1.16 -1.62 10.36
N SER A 118 -1.64 -2.84 10.11
CA SER A 118 -2.81 -3.08 9.27
C SER A 118 -4.12 -3.15 10.06
N LYS A 119 -4.04 -3.48 11.35
CA LYS A 119 -5.20 -3.64 12.24
C LYS A 119 -6.14 -2.44 12.17
N GLY A 120 -7.43 -2.71 11.92
CA GLY A 120 -8.46 -1.67 11.87
C GLY A 120 -8.48 -0.82 10.59
N SER A 121 -7.67 -1.15 9.56
CA SER A 121 -7.57 -0.36 8.32
C SER A 121 -8.92 -0.16 7.62
N VAL A 122 -9.78 -1.17 7.54
CA VAL A 122 -11.11 -1.08 6.90
C VAL A 122 -11.96 -0.01 7.60
N ASN A 123 -12.06 -0.08 8.93
CA ASN A 123 -12.82 0.89 9.71
C ASN A 123 -12.23 2.29 9.63
N ALA A 124 -10.88 2.40 9.60
CA ALA A 124 -10.21 3.67 9.43
C ALA A 124 -10.57 4.33 8.08
N TYR A 125 -10.56 3.57 7.00
CA TYR A 125 -10.98 4.08 5.68
C TYR A 125 -12.47 4.47 5.66
N LYS A 126 -13.38 3.62 6.17
CA LYS A 126 -14.81 3.94 6.25
C LYS A 126 -15.05 5.24 7.03
N LYS A 127 -14.40 5.40 8.20
CA LYS A 127 -14.47 6.61 9.01
C LYS A 127 -13.97 7.86 8.25
N ARG A 128 -12.87 7.73 7.52
CA ARG A 128 -12.30 8.84 6.76
C ARG A 128 -13.18 9.26 5.59
N LEU A 129 -13.79 8.32 4.89
CA LEU A 129 -14.70 8.58 3.77
C LEU A 129 -16.07 9.11 4.22
N ALA A 130 -16.46 8.93 5.46
CA ALA A 130 -17.74 9.42 5.96
C ALA A 130 -17.92 10.92 5.67
N GLY A 131 -19.08 11.28 5.09
CA GLY A 131 -19.44 12.65 4.69
C GLY A 131 -18.81 13.12 3.38
N THR A 132 -18.15 12.23 2.61
CA THR A 132 -17.60 12.59 1.29
C THR A 132 -18.57 12.33 0.13
N GLY A 133 -19.67 11.58 0.36
CA GLY A 133 -20.57 11.06 -0.67
C GLY A 133 -19.93 9.96 -1.53
N LYS A 134 -18.81 9.40 -1.08
CA LYS A 134 -18.03 8.32 -1.72
C LYS A 134 -17.79 7.12 -0.81
N GLU A 135 -18.64 6.95 0.19
CA GLU A 135 -18.57 5.87 1.18
C GLU A 135 -18.64 4.48 0.52
N ASN A 136 -19.39 4.38 -0.59
CA ASN A 136 -19.56 3.17 -1.37
C ASN A 136 -18.30 2.68 -2.09
N LEU A 137 -17.25 3.50 -2.13
CA LEU A 137 -15.95 3.08 -2.70
C LEU A 137 -15.25 2.01 -1.85
N ILE A 138 -15.65 1.86 -0.59
CA ILE A 138 -15.18 0.76 0.29
C ILE A 138 -16.36 -0.16 0.60
N ARG A 139 -16.18 -1.43 0.28
CA ARG A 139 -17.16 -2.48 0.58
C ARG A 139 -16.54 -3.53 1.48
N ASP A 140 -17.35 -4.14 2.33
CA ASP A 140 -16.95 -5.35 3.04
C ASP A 140 -16.74 -6.47 2.02
N SER A 141 -15.73 -7.28 2.24
CA SER A 141 -15.27 -8.30 1.32
C SER A 141 -14.60 -9.45 2.08
N MET A 142 -14.29 -10.49 1.35
CA MET A 142 -13.38 -11.55 1.77
C MET A 142 -12.14 -11.53 0.86
N TYR A 143 -11.07 -12.17 1.31
CA TYR A 143 -9.93 -12.45 0.45
C TYR A 143 -9.90 -13.96 0.21
N VAL A 144 -10.20 -14.37 -1.01
CA VAL A 144 -10.45 -15.77 -1.42
C VAL A 144 -9.23 -16.29 -2.15
N HIS A 145 -8.46 -17.16 -1.52
CA HIS A 145 -7.32 -17.85 -2.13
C HIS A 145 -7.81 -19.15 -2.75
N VAL A 146 -7.85 -19.21 -4.07
CA VAL A 146 -8.43 -20.37 -4.80
C VAL A 146 -7.36 -21.36 -5.23
N TYR A 147 -7.73 -22.65 -5.25
CA TYR A 147 -6.85 -23.78 -5.56
C TYR A 147 -7.51 -24.70 -6.59
N ARG A 148 -6.75 -25.07 -7.63
CA ARG A 148 -7.15 -26.14 -8.57
C ARG A 148 -6.96 -27.52 -7.94
N ASN A 149 -5.84 -27.69 -7.24
CA ASN A 149 -5.57 -28.90 -6.46
C ASN A 149 -6.08 -28.75 -5.01
N PRO A 150 -7.17 -29.43 -4.61
CA PRO A 150 -7.71 -29.29 -3.25
C PRO A 150 -6.74 -29.76 -2.15
N LYS A 151 -5.77 -30.64 -2.48
CA LYS A 151 -4.75 -31.08 -1.52
C LYS A 151 -3.70 -29.98 -1.22
N ALA A 152 -3.57 -28.98 -2.09
CA ALA A 152 -2.71 -27.83 -1.87
C ALA A 152 -3.35 -26.80 -0.92
N ALA A 153 -4.68 -26.84 -0.77
CA ALA A 153 -5.43 -25.99 0.14
C ALA A 153 -5.31 -26.52 1.58
N SER A 154 -4.17 -26.30 2.23
CA SER A 154 -3.94 -26.74 3.62
C SER A 154 -3.58 -25.55 4.50
N LEU A 155 -4.22 -25.49 5.68
CA LEU A 155 -3.93 -24.50 6.71
C LEU A 155 -2.61 -24.77 7.48
N ASP A 156 -1.95 -25.91 7.22
CA ASP A 156 -0.70 -26.29 7.91
C ASP A 156 0.55 -25.56 7.38
N HIS A 157 0.44 -24.90 6.24
CA HIS A 157 1.54 -24.11 5.70
C HIS A 157 1.87 -22.92 6.61
N LEU A 158 3.16 -22.57 6.72
CA LEU A 158 3.65 -21.48 7.57
C LEU A 158 2.86 -20.17 7.39
N VAL A 159 2.50 -19.86 6.15
CA VAL A 159 1.70 -18.66 5.80
C VAL A 159 0.35 -18.63 6.53
N TRP A 160 -0.32 -19.79 6.64
CA TRP A 160 -1.62 -19.89 7.31
C TRP A 160 -1.48 -20.00 8.82
N ARG A 161 -0.46 -20.75 9.32
CA ARG A 161 -0.17 -20.82 10.76
C ARG A 161 0.11 -19.45 11.36
N LEU A 162 0.90 -18.60 10.70
CA LEU A 162 1.14 -17.21 11.12
C LEU A 162 -0.16 -16.41 11.29
N ARG A 163 -1.15 -16.66 10.42
CA ARG A 163 -2.47 -16.03 10.51
C ARG A 163 -3.31 -16.63 11.65
N GLN A 164 -3.30 -17.96 11.80
CA GLN A 164 -4.01 -18.65 12.88
C GLN A 164 -3.52 -18.20 14.26
N GLU A 165 -2.22 -18.09 14.46
CA GLU A 165 -1.60 -17.60 15.71
C GLU A 165 -2.05 -16.18 16.06
N ARG A 166 -2.43 -15.38 15.07
CA ARG A 166 -2.97 -14.02 15.23
C ARG A 166 -4.50 -13.95 15.16
N GLN A 167 -5.14 -15.10 15.28
CA GLN A 167 -6.61 -15.22 15.32
C GLN A 167 -7.29 -14.62 14.08
N VAL A 168 -6.61 -14.66 12.92
CA VAL A 168 -7.19 -14.25 11.65
C VAL A 168 -8.36 -15.17 11.31
N PRO A 169 -9.55 -14.64 10.95
CA PRO A 169 -10.73 -15.45 10.65
C PRO A 169 -10.55 -16.18 9.30
N LEU A 170 -10.02 -17.39 9.38
CA LEU A 170 -9.74 -18.28 8.24
C LEU A 170 -10.80 -19.37 8.12
N GLU A 171 -11.09 -19.74 6.88
CA GLU A 171 -11.98 -20.86 6.57
C GLU A 171 -11.48 -21.58 5.32
N LEU A 172 -11.37 -22.91 5.41
CA LEU A 172 -11.14 -23.78 4.28
C LEU A 172 -12.50 -24.25 3.74
N ILE A 173 -12.77 -23.98 2.48
CA ILE A 173 -14.03 -24.31 1.82
C ILE A 173 -13.82 -25.21 0.60
N ASP A 174 -14.86 -25.99 0.31
CA ASP A 174 -14.93 -26.82 -0.88
C ASP A 174 -15.39 -26.05 -2.12
N LYS A 175 -15.43 -26.77 -3.26
CA LYS A 175 -15.87 -26.22 -4.55
C LYS A 175 -17.32 -25.74 -4.56
N ASN A 176 -18.23 -26.34 -3.76
CA ASN A 176 -19.63 -25.99 -3.75
C ASN A 176 -19.84 -24.66 -3.03
N THR A 177 -19.30 -24.54 -1.83
CA THR A 177 -19.29 -23.31 -1.06
C THR A 177 -18.58 -22.18 -1.81
N LEU A 178 -17.48 -22.49 -2.53
CA LEU A 178 -16.80 -21.49 -3.35
C LEU A 178 -17.73 -20.91 -4.42
N ARG A 179 -18.56 -21.72 -5.07
CA ARG A 179 -19.51 -21.26 -6.09
C ARG A 179 -20.71 -20.51 -5.53
N GLU A 180 -21.10 -20.82 -4.31
CA GLU A 180 -22.13 -20.02 -3.62
C GLU A 180 -21.63 -18.58 -3.36
N ILE A 181 -20.35 -18.43 -3.03
CA ILE A 181 -19.71 -17.15 -2.74
C ILE A 181 -19.35 -16.41 -4.04
N GLU A 182 -18.77 -17.10 -5.01
CA GLU A 182 -18.32 -16.58 -6.31
C GLU A 182 -18.91 -17.42 -7.45
N PRO A 183 -20.16 -17.16 -7.86
CA PRO A 183 -20.84 -17.98 -8.87
C PRO A 183 -20.12 -18.04 -10.22
N ASP A 184 -19.47 -16.95 -10.61
CA ASP A 184 -18.79 -16.83 -11.90
C ASP A 184 -17.32 -17.30 -11.88
N ILE A 185 -16.86 -17.88 -10.75
CA ILE A 185 -15.50 -18.42 -10.69
C ILE A 185 -15.33 -19.65 -11.58
N SER A 186 -14.16 -19.82 -12.21
CA SER A 186 -13.88 -21.00 -13.04
C SER A 186 -14.12 -22.31 -12.28
N THR A 187 -14.71 -23.27 -12.99
CA THR A 187 -14.95 -24.63 -12.48
C THR A 187 -13.68 -25.43 -12.24
N ASP A 188 -12.52 -24.93 -12.68
CA ASP A 188 -11.21 -25.54 -12.43
C ASP A 188 -10.81 -25.47 -10.97
N TYR A 189 -11.23 -24.43 -10.26
CA TYR A 189 -10.97 -24.31 -8.83
C TYR A 189 -11.84 -25.28 -8.02
N LYS A 190 -11.19 -26.04 -7.14
CA LYS A 190 -11.79 -27.13 -6.37
C LYS A 190 -11.88 -26.87 -4.87
N ALA A 191 -11.13 -25.91 -4.37
CA ALA A 191 -11.12 -25.49 -2.97
C ALA A 191 -10.70 -24.03 -2.86
N ALA A 192 -10.97 -23.40 -1.73
CA ALA A 192 -10.40 -22.12 -1.38
C ALA A 192 -10.12 -21.99 0.12
N ILE A 193 -9.17 -21.11 0.46
CA ILE A 193 -9.00 -20.63 1.83
C ILE A 193 -9.44 -19.17 1.83
N ILE A 194 -10.40 -18.87 2.69
CA ILE A 194 -10.99 -17.53 2.81
C ILE A 194 -10.40 -16.82 4.03
N ILE A 195 -10.08 -15.55 3.87
CA ILE A 195 -9.84 -14.63 4.97
C ILE A 195 -11.05 -13.71 5.03
N ARG A 196 -11.83 -13.79 6.10
CA ARG A 196 -13.03 -12.95 6.31
C ARG A 196 -12.66 -11.54 6.79
N GLU A 197 -13.64 -10.67 6.90
CA GLU A 197 -13.52 -9.31 7.45
C GLU A 197 -12.48 -8.44 6.71
N GLN A 198 -12.45 -8.54 5.40
CA GLN A 198 -11.63 -7.71 4.53
C GLN A 198 -12.43 -6.50 4.03
N GLY A 199 -11.73 -5.53 3.50
CA GLY A 199 -12.32 -4.48 2.68
C GLY A 199 -11.86 -4.57 1.23
N ARG A 200 -12.71 -4.11 0.34
CA ARG A 200 -12.39 -3.94 -1.08
C ARG A 200 -12.63 -2.50 -1.51
N ALA A 201 -11.61 -1.88 -2.07
CA ALA A 201 -11.73 -0.60 -2.74
C ALA A 201 -12.15 -0.84 -4.19
N SER A 202 -13.31 -0.31 -4.59
CA SER A 202 -13.78 -0.39 -5.99
C SER A 202 -13.03 0.57 -6.91
N ASP A 203 -12.53 1.67 -6.36
CA ASP A 203 -11.71 2.66 -7.05
C ASP A 203 -10.67 3.24 -6.06
N PRO A 204 -9.47 2.67 -6.00
CA PRO A 204 -8.41 3.14 -5.11
C PRO A 204 -8.02 4.60 -5.32
N ALA A 205 -7.95 5.06 -6.58
CA ALA A 205 -7.66 6.46 -6.90
C ALA A 205 -8.78 7.38 -6.43
N GLY A 206 -10.04 6.99 -6.70
CA GLY A 206 -11.23 7.72 -6.29
C GLY A 206 -11.32 7.94 -4.78
N ILE A 207 -10.89 6.95 -3.98
CA ILE A 207 -10.76 7.10 -2.52
C ILE A 207 -9.80 8.25 -2.18
N GLY A 208 -8.59 8.22 -2.76
CA GLY A 208 -7.59 9.25 -2.50
C GLY A 208 -8.06 10.64 -2.92
N ILE A 209 -8.72 10.75 -4.08
CA ILE A 209 -9.29 12.01 -4.60
C ILE A 209 -10.39 12.53 -3.66
N ALA A 210 -11.29 11.64 -3.20
CA ALA A 210 -12.37 12.03 -2.27
C ALA A 210 -11.81 12.54 -0.94
N LEU A 211 -10.79 11.87 -0.39
CA LEU A 211 -10.13 12.30 0.84
C LEU A 211 -9.36 13.61 0.67
N ALA A 212 -8.70 13.82 -0.48
CA ALA A 212 -8.01 15.07 -0.77
C ALA A 212 -9.00 16.23 -0.93
N LYS A 213 -10.16 16.01 -1.56
CA LYS A 213 -11.23 17.00 -1.62
C LYS A 213 -11.70 17.40 -0.22
N LYS A 214 -11.97 16.40 0.64
CA LYS A 214 -12.33 16.63 2.05
C LYS A 214 -11.25 17.41 2.81
N ALA A 215 -9.96 17.07 2.60
CA ALA A 215 -8.85 17.79 3.20
C ALA A 215 -8.79 19.25 2.75
N LYS A 216 -9.01 19.51 1.45
CA LYS A 216 -9.07 20.87 0.88
C LYS A 216 -10.24 21.68 1.47
N GLU A 217 -11.42 21.08 1.60
CA GLU A 217 -12.59 21.71 2.23
C GLU A 217 -12.35 22.07 3.69
N LYS A 218 -11.44 21.35 4.38
CA LYS A 218 -11.00 21.65 5.74
C LYS A 218 -9.81 22.63 5.81
N GLY A 219 -9.34 23.15 4.67
CA GLY A 219 -8.29 24.17 4.62
C GLY A 219 -6.89 23.67 4.28
N VAL A 220 -6.70 22.40 3.90
CA VAL A 220 -5.41 21.92 3.40
C VAL A 220 -5.13 22.56 2.03
N ALA A 221 -3.99 23.27 1.92
CA ALA A 221 -3.49 23.75 0.64
C ALA A 221 -2.72 22.64 -0.10
N HIS A 222 -2.78 22.66 -1.43
CA HIS A 222 -1.95 21.81 -2.30
C HIS A 222 -1.17 22.69 -3.27
N ILE A 223 0.15 22.54 -3.29
CA ILE A 223 1.04 23.26 -4.20
C ILE A 223 1.67 22.24 -5.14
N GLU A 224 1.36 22.37 -6.43
CA GLU A 224 1.94 21.53 -7.47
C GLU A 224 3.37 22.00 -7.76
N THR A 225 4.34 21.41 -7.08
CA THR A 225 5.77 21.78 -7.17
C THR A 225 6.65 20.60 -6.78
N THR A 226 7.86 20.56 -7.33
CA THR A 226 8.86 19.55 -6.99
C THR A 226 9.70 20.02 -5.81
N VAL A 227 9.66 19.27 -4.71
CA VAL A 227 10.58 19.49 -3.59
C VAL A 227 11.93 18.88 -3.93
N GLN A 228 12.94 19.73 -4.09
CA GLN A 228 14.30 19.35 -4.46
C GLN A 228 15.15 19.06 -3.23
N GLN A 229 14.96 19.85 -2.16
CA GLN A 229 15.74 19.75 -0.93
C GLN A 229 14.88 20.07 0.28
N VAL A 230 15.19 19.40 1.38
CA VAL A 230 14.64 19.69 2.72
C VAL A 230 15.77 20.21 3.59
N CYS A 231 15.61 21.38 4.18
CA CYS A 231 16.58 21.97 5.07
C CYS A 231 16.12 21.82 6.53
N PRO A 232 16.96 21.31 7.44
CA PRO A 232 16.63 21.23 8.86
C PRO A 232 16.33 22.61 9.44
N ASP A 233 15.60 22.62 10.55
CA ASP A 233 15.34 23.82 11.31
C ASP A 233 16.64 24.41 11.86
N GLN A 234 16.89 25.70 11.58
CA GLN A 234 17.99 26.48 12.09
C GLN A 234 17.48 27.62 12.98
N GLY A 235 16.34 27.42 13.66
CA GLY A 235 15.69 28.41 14.52
C GLY A 235 14.58 29.22 13.86
N LEU A 236 14.36 29.02 12.54
CA LEU A 236 13.31 29.68 11.74
C LEU A 236 12.27 28.72 11.16
N GLY A 237 12.37 27.43 11.49
CA GLY A 237 11.60 26.35 10.92
C GLY A 237 12.35 25.58 9.83
N CYS A 238 11.73 24.49 9.36
CA CYS A 238 12.29 23.64 8.30
C CYS A 238 12.02 24.26 6.91
N GLY A 239 13.05 24.36 6.09
CA GLY A 239 12.96 24.87 4.72
C GLY A 239 12.63 23.76 3.72
N LEU A 240 11.84 24.09 2.69
CA LEU A 240 11.65 23.27 1.49
C LEU A 240 12.10 24.09 0.27
N LEU A 241 13.17 23.68 -0.36
CA LEU A 241 13.60 24.24 -1.64
C LEU A 241 12.82 23.53 -2.75
N THR A 242 12.10 24.30 -3.54
CA THR A 242 11.28 23.80 -4.66
C THR A 242 11.65 24.52 -5.96
N ASP A 243 11.13 24.05 -7.09
CA ASP A 243 11.24 24.74 -8.40
C ASP A 243 10.46 26.06 -8.45
N GLN A 244 9.58 26.33 -7.48
CA GLN A 244 8.81 27.59 -7.36
C GLN A 244 9.32 28.52 -6.23
N GLY A 245 10.48 28.20 -5.64
CA GLY A 245 11.09 28.98 -4.55
C GLY A 245 11.14 28.23 -3.23
N THR A 246 11.43 28.95 -2.16
CA THR A 246 11.59 28.37 -0.83
C THR A 246 10.34 28.57 0.02
N PHE A 247 9.91 27.51 0.68
CA PHE A 247 8.84 27.51 1.67
C PHE A 247 9.42 27.19 3.04
N VAL A 248 8.78 27.67 4.09
CA VAL A 248 9.16 27.40 5.47
C VAL A 248 7.97 26.83 6.22
N ALA A 249 8.18 25.74 6.96
CA ALA A 249 7.19 25.11 7.81
C ALA A 249 7.79 24.76 9.17
N LYS A 250 6.97 24.70 10.22
CA LYS A 250 7.46 24.28 11.54
C LYS A 250 7.93 22.83 11.54
N LYS A 251 7.24 21.95 10.76
CA LYS A 251 7.59 20.54 10.62
C LYS A 251 7.37 20.07 9.17
N ILE A 252 8.11 19.03 8.77
CA ILE A 252 7.97 18.40 7.46
C ILE A 252 7.67 16.91 7.65
N VAL A 253 6.69 16.42 6.92
CA VAL A 253 6.38 14.98 6.78
C VAL A 253 6.75 14.55 5.37
N LEU A 254 7.67 13.58 5.25
CA LEU A 254 8.00 12.97 3.98
C LEU A 254 7.08 11.77 3.73
N ALA A 255 6.17 11.91 2.75
CA ALA A 255 5.20 10.91 2.32
C ALA A 255 5.30 10.65 0.81
N ALA A 256 6.46 10.89 0.21
CA ALA A 256 6.72 10.81 -1.22
C ALA A 256 7.07 9.36 -1.70
N GLY A 257 6.65 8.32 -0.97
CA GLY A 257 6.91 6.94 -1.34
C GLY A 257 8.40 6.67 -1.59
N VAL A 258 8.73 5.99 -2.68
CA VAL A 258 10.12 5.66 -3.04
C VAL A 258 10.98 6.91 -3.30
N TRP A 259 10.39 8.03 -3.71
CA TRP A 259 11.10 9.30 -3.94
C TRP A 259 11.61 9.92 -2.64
N SER A 260 11.07 9.55 -1.48
CA SER A 260 11.59 9.96 -0.17
C SER A 260 13.05 9.57 0.02
N CYS A 261 13.52 8.47 -0.61
CA CYS A 261 14.91 8.03 -0.54
C CYS A 261 15.89 9.10 -1.03
N GLN A 262 15.52 9.84 -2.09
CA GLN A 262 16.37 10.89 -2.64
C GLN A 262 16.49 12.08 -1.67
N LEU A 263 15.37 12.50 -1.09
CA LEU A 263 15.34 13.61 -0.14
C LEU A 263 16.09 13.28 1.16
N LEU A 264 16.07 12.02 1.59
CA LEU A 264 16.75 11.59 2.82
C LEU A 264 18.26 11.38 2.65
N LYS A 265 18.76 11.22 1.43
CA LYS A 265 20.21 11.09 1.16
C LYS A 265 21.02 12.28 1.69
N GLN A 266 20.47 13.49 1.62
CA GLN A 266 21.13 14.71 2.10
C GLN A 266 21.40 14.69 3.62
N PHE A 267 20.66 13.87 4.37
CA PHE A 267 20.83 13.64 5.81
C PHE A 267 21.69 12.40 6.13
N GLY A 268 22.31 11.78 5.12
CA GLY A 268 23.04 10.52 5.29
C GLY A 268 22.13 9.31 5.57
N MET A 269 20.80 9.49 5.53
CA MET A 269 19.84 8.43 5.82
C MET A 269 19.63 7.53 4.59
N LYS A 270 19.67 6.23 4.82
CA LYS A 270 19.40 5.22 3.77
C LYS A 270 18.16 4.43 4.14
N LEU A 271 17.10 4.55 3.35
CA LEU A 271 15.93 3.69 3.47
C LEU A 271 16.13 2.46 2.56
N PRO A 272 15.85 1.26 3.06
CA PRO A 272 15.91 0.03 2.27
C PRO A 272 14.66 -0.14 1.40
N LEU A 273 14.28 0.89 0.65
CA LEU A 273 13.16 0.87 -0.28
C LEU A 273 13.67 0.61 -1.70
N GLU A 274 12.99 -0.28 -2.40
CA GLU A 274 13.20 -0.54 -3.82
C GLU A 274 11.87 -0.36 -4.57
N ALA A 275 11.96 0.13 -5.82
CA ALA A 275 10.78 0.34 -6.63
C ALA A 275 10.45 -0.92 -7.43
N GLU A 276 9.26 -1.45 -7.23
CA GLU A 276 8.69 -2.51 -8.05
C GLU A 276 7.61 -1.94 -8.97
N ARG A 277 7.53 -2.47 -10.19
CA ARG A 277 6.47 -2.14 -11.12
C ARG A 277 5.47 -3.29 -11.20
N GLY A 278 4.30 -3.09 -10.63
CA GLY A 278 3.16 -3.98 -10.84
C GLY A 278 2.43 -3.64 -12.13
N TYR A 279 1.93 -4.66 -12.80
CA TYR A 279 1.07 -4.52 -13.97
C TYR A 279 -0.33 -5.02 -13.60
N HIS A 280 -1.35 -4.38 -14.16
CA HIS A 280 -2.74 -4.80 -14.01
C HIS A 280 -3.48 -4.61 -15.32
N LEU A 281 -4.50 -5.41 -15.52
CA LEU A 281 -5.44 -5.32 -16.62
C LEU A 281 -6.80 -4.90 -16.08
N VAL A 282 -7.40 -3.90 -16.67
CA VAL A 282 -8.76 -3.48 -16.37
C VAL A 282 -9.67 -3.97 -17.49
N LEU A 283 -10.56 -4.89 -17.16
CA LEU A 283 -11.59 -5.37 -18.07
C LEU A 283 -12.86 -4.53 -17.87
N ARG A 284 -13.33 -3.90 -18.94
CA ARG A 284 -14.60 -3.18 -18.95
C ARG A 284 -15.69 -4.16 -19.41
N ASP A 285 -16.79 -4.17 -18.70
CA ASP A 285 -17.95 -5.04 -18.99
C ASP A 285 -17.55 -6.51 -19.27
N PRO A 286 -16.87 -7.16 -18.31
CA PRO A 286 -16.27 -8.48 -18.54
C PRO A 286 -17.31 -9.61 -18.68
N GLY A 287 -18.60 -9.33 -18.49
CA GLY A 287 -19.67 -10.33 -18.53
C GLY A 287 -19.69 -11.28 -17.32
N ILE A 288 -18.86 -11.05 -16.33
CA ILE A 288 -18.79 -11.80 -15.05
C ILE A 288 -18.81 -10.85 -13.87
N THR A 289 -19.23 -11.36 -12.72
CA THR A 289 -19.22 -10.63 -11.46
C THR A 289 -18.35 -11.33 -10.44
N ILE A 290 -17.33 -10.65 -9.94
CA ILE A 290 -16.51 -11.13 -8.83
C ILE A 290 -16.87 -10.32 -7.58
N ASN A 291 -17.45 -11.00 -6.59
CA ASN A 291 -17.99 -10.38 -5.38
C ASN A 291 -16.88 -9.97 -4.40
N ASN A 292 -15.81 -10.74 -4.33
CA ASN A 292 -14.72 -10.58 -3.37
C ASN A 292 -13.37 -10.38 -4.07
N SER A 293 -12.32 -10.17 -3.30
CA SER A 293 -10.96 -10.19 -3.82
C SER A 293 -10.49 -11.64 -3.94
N VAL A 294 -10.21 -12.08 -5.17
CA VAL A 294 -9.79 -13.45 -5.47
C VAL A 294 -8.32 -13.49 -5.85
N MET A 295 -7.59 -14.45 -5.36
CA MET A 295 -6.18 -14.72 -5.68
C MET A 295 -6.00 -16.19 -6.06
N ASP A 296 -5.39 -16.47 -7.20
CA ASP A 296 -4.91 -17.81 -7.54
C ASP A 296 -3.69 -18.13 -6.67
N ALA A 297 -3.80 -19.10 -5.79
CA ALA A 297 -2.75 -19.44 -4.81
C ALA A 297 -1.68 -20.39 -5.38
N GLU A 298 -1.86 -20.87 -6.62
CA GLU A 298 -0.96 -21.81 -7.28
C GLU A 298 -0.09 -21.15 -8.38
N GLN A 299 -0.18 -19.82 -8.53
CA GLN A 299 0.65 -19.05 -9.47
C GLN A 299 1.88 -18.44 -8.80
#